data_637ad8710190de7ecf9451c3f8c3d5dc
#
_entry.id   637ad8710190de7ecf9451c3f8c3d5dc
#
_cell.length_a   1.000
_cell.length_b   1.000
_cell.length_c   1.000
_cell.angle_alpha   90.00
_cell.angle_beta   90.00
_cell.angle_gamma   90.00
#
_symmetry.space_group_name_H-M   'P 1'
#
loop_
_entity.id
_entity.type
_entity.pdbx_description
1 polymer ?
#
loop_
_entity_poly.entity_id
_entity_poly.type
_entity_poly.pdbx_seq_one_letter_code
_entity_poly.pdbx_strand_id
1 'polypeptide(L)'
;VITPAISVLSAVEGIAVAAPALEPIVLPLAVVILTTLFAVQRGGATKVGGWFGPIMLGWFGLLAILGLKQLMLYPGVLWALDPRWAIAFMFHSGWGVFAVLAVAVLAVTGAEALYADMGHVGRDSVRKAFAFVVVPSLILVYMGQGAQALADPLHGHDDPFFQMVGPHFQPVLI
;
A
#
# COMPACT_ATOMS: atom_id res chain seq x y z
N VAL A 1 -16.23 5.58 -10.24
CA VAL A 1 -17.00 5.38 -8.99
C VAL A 1 -16.56 4.11 -8.24
N ILE A 2 -16.22 3.01 -8.92
CA ILE A 2 -15.85 1.74 -8.29
C ILE A 2 -14.52 1.86 -7.53
N THR A 3 -13.49 2.44 -8.14
CA THR A 3 -12.14 2.54 -7.54
C THR A 3 -12.12 3.29 -6.20
N PRO A 4 -12.73 4.51 -6.07
CA PRO A 4 -12.80 5.18 -4.78
C PRO A 4 -13.58 4.38 -3.73
N ALA A 5 -14.63 3.66 -4.13
CA ALA A 5 -15.43 2.85 -3.22
C ALA A 5 -14.62 1.68 -2.63
N ILE A 6 -13.87 0.97 -3.49
CA ILE A 6 -12.99 -0.12 -3.05
C ILE A 6 -11.88 0.42 -2.14
N SER A 7 -11.25 1.56 -2.51
CA SER A 7 -10.17 2.14 -1.70
C SER A 7 -10.63 2.56 -0.31
N VAL A 8 -11.83 3.19 -0.21
CA VAL A 8 -12.39 3.58 1.09
C VAL A 8 -12.80 2.35 1.89
N LEU A 9 -13.40 1.34 1.25
CA LEU A 9 -13.80 0.11 1.94
C LEU A 9 -12.57 -0.59 2.51
N SER A 10 -11.53 -0.81 1.71
CA SER A 10 -10.28 -1.43 2.17
C SER A 10 -9.60 -0.65 3.31
N ALA A 11 -9.64 0.69 3.26
CA ALA A 11 -9.09 1.50 4.35
C ALA A 11 -9.89 1.32 5.64
N VAL A 12 -11.22 1.24 5.55
CA VAL A 12 -12.10 1.07 6.72
C VAL A 12 -12.07 -0.37 7.25
N GLU A 13 -11.83 -1.37 6.40
CA GLU A 13 -11.62 -2.76 6.82
C GLU A 13 -10.43 -2.93 7.77
N GLY A 14 -9.42 -2.04 7.67
CA GLY A 14 -8.33 -1.99 8.64
C GLY A 14 -8.80 -1.82 10.09
N ILE A 15 -9.95 -1.16 10.33
CA ILE A 15 -10.56 -1.04 11.66
C ILE A 15 -10.98 -2.40 12.21
N ALA A 16 -11.53 -3.28 11.37
CA ALA A 16 -11.91 -4.63 11.77
C ALA A 16 -10.71 -5.50 12.14
N VAL A 17 -9.55 -5.27 11.51
CA VAL A 17 -8.28 -5.95 11.85
C VAL A 17 -7.84 -5.58 13.28
N ALA A 18 -7.90 -4.29 13.64
CA ALA A 18 -7.50 -3.84 14.98
C ALA A 18 -8.56 -4.10 16.05
N ALA A 19 -9.84 -4.08 15.68
CA ALA A 19 -10.96 -4.26 16.59
C ALA A 19 -12.11 -5.04 15.92
N PRO A 20 -12.06 -6.39 15.94
CA PRO A 20 -13.07 -7.24 15.29
C PRO A 20 -14.52 -6.95 15.73
N ALA A 21 -14.71 -6.43 16.93
CA ALA A 21 -16.04 -6.02 17.42
C ALA A 21 -16.67 -4.86 16.61
N LEU A 22 -15.88 -4.13 15.84
CA LEU A 22 -16.31 -3.01 15.00
C LEU A 22 -16.62 -3.41 13.55
N GLU A 23 -16.46 -4.66 13.19
CA GLU A 23 -16.75 -5.18 11.84
C GLU A 23 -18.14 -4.75 11.30
N PRO A 24 -19.24 -4.78 12.09
CA PRO A 24 -20.55 -4.35 11.60
C PRO A 24 -20.62 -2.86 11.22
N ILE A 25 -19.70 -2.04 11.73
CA ILE A 25 -19.67 -0.59 11.49
C ILE A 25 -18.87 -0.24 10.22
N VAL A 26 -18.06 -1.15 9.72
CA VAL A 26 -17.18 -0.93 8.53
C VAL A 26 -18.00 -0.44 7.33
N LEU A 27 -19.05 -1.16 6.96
CA LEU A 27 -19.86 -0.81 5.80
C LEU A 27 -20.61 0.52 5.96
N PRO A 28 -21.33 0.79 7.08
CA PRO A 28 -21.93 2.10 7.30
C PRO A 28 -20.93 3.25 7.29
N LEU A 29 -19.77 3.06 7.90
CA LEU A 29 -18.71 4.07 7.95
C LEU A 29 -18.15 4.37 6.55
N ALA A 30 -17.88 3.34 5.75
CA ALA A 30 -17.43 3.51 4.38
C ALA A 30 -18.44 4.31 3.54
N VAL A 31 -19.74 4.04 3.71
CA VAL A 31 -20.82 4.78 3.01
C VAL A 31 -20.85 6.25 3.45
N VAL A 32 -20.70 6.53 4.74
CA VAL A 32 -20.65 7.90 5.28
C VAL A 32 -19.43 8.65 4.73
N ILE A 33 -18.25 8.04 4.74
CA ILE A 33 -17.02 8.64 4.21
C ILE A 33 -17.17 8.94 2.73
N LEU A 34 -17.65 7.99 1.93
CA LEU A 34 -17.86 8.17 0.49
C LEU A 34 -18.86 9.29 0.19
N THR A 35 -19.99 9.30 0.90
CA THR A 35 -21.02 10.32 0.72
C THR A 35 -20.47 11.70 1.05
N THR A 36 -19.72 11.82 2.16
CA THR A 36 -19.07 13.06 2.56
C THR A 36 -18.03 13.51 1.55
N LEU A 37 -17.20 12.58 1.06
CA LEU A 37 -16.18 12.84 0.05
C LEU A 37 -16.82 13.41 -1.23
N PHE A 38 -17.86 12.77 -1.76
CA PHE A 38 -18.55 13.23 -2.95
C PHE A 38 -19.30 14.55 -2.74
N ALA A 39 -19.84 14.78 -1.53
CA ALA A 39 -20.49 16.06 -1.20
C ALA A 39 -19.48 17.22 -1.17
N VAL A 40 -18.30 17.00 -0.59
CA VAL A 40 -17.22 18.00 -0.53
C VAL A 40 -16.63 18.26 -1.91
N GLN A 41 -16.49 17.25 -2.75
CA GLN A 41 -15.98 17.40 -4.12
C GLN A 41 -16.85 18.31 -4.99
N ARG A 42 -18.16 18.43 -4.71
CA ARG A 42 -19.05 19.38 -5.40
C ARG A 42 -18.67 20.84 -5.18
N GLY A 43 -17.98 21.17 -4.08
CA GLY A 43 -17.53 22.52 -3.73
C GLY A 43 -16.22 22.98 -4.39
N GLY A 44 -15.61 22.14 -5.22
CA GLY A 44 -14.34 22.39 -5.91
C GLY A 44 -13.16 21.61 -5.29
N ALA A 45 -12.55 20.77 -6.10
CA ALA A 45 -11.44 19.88 -5.71
C ALA A 45 -10.15 20.63 -5.31
N THR A 46 -9.99 21.89 -5.70
CA THR A 46 -8.75 22.66 -5.57
C THR A 46 -8.38 22.97 -4.10
N LYS A 47 -9.36 23.24 -3.25
CA LYS A 47 -9.11 23.54 -1.82
C LYS A 47 -8.76 22.28 -1.04
N VAL A 48 -9.40 21.17 -1.38
CA VAL A 48 -9.18 19.88 -0.74
C VAL A 48 -7.82 19.30 -1.16
N GLY A 49 -7.45 19.46 -2.45
CA GLY A 49 -6.19 18.98 -3.00
C GLY A 49 -4.93 19.53 -2.32
N GLY A 50 -4.98 20.77 -1.80
CA GLY A 50 -3.86 21.37 -1.09
C GLY A 50 -3.45 20.64 0.21
N TRP A 51 -4.40 20.00 0.88
CA TRP A 51 -4.15 19.21 2.09
C TRP A 51 -3.69 17.78 1.82
N PHE A 52 -4.10 17.22 0.68
CA PHE A 52 -3.70 15.85 0.32
C PHE A 52 -2.20 15.69 0.10
N GLY A 53 -1.53 16.68 -0.47
CA GLY A 53 -0.09 16.63 -0.71
C GLY A 53 0.73 16.35 0.55
N PRO A 54 0.66 17.20 1.58
CA PRO A 54 1.35 16.99 2.85
C PRO A 54 0.96 15.69 3.55
N ILE A 55 -0.33 15.33 3.55
CA ILE A 55 -0.81 14.09 4.16
C ILE A 55 -0.19 12.88 3.46
N MET A 56 -0.20 12.86 2.12
CA MET A 56 0.39 11.77 1.36
C MET A 56 1.91 11.69 1.51
N LEU A 57 2.61 12.82 1.61
CA LEU A 57 4.04 12.82 1.94
C LEU A 57 4.30 12.21 3.31
N GLY A 58 3.50 12.55 4.31
CA GLY A 58 3.57 11.95 5.64
C GLY A 58 3.32 10.44 5.59
N TRP A 59 2.32 10.01 4.82
CA TRP A 59 2.00 8.60 4.64
C TRP A 59 3.14 7.82 3.98
N PHE A 60 3.66 8.29 2.84
CA PHE A 60 4.79 7.64 2.18
C PHE A 60 6.05 7.66 3.04
N GLY A 61 6.27 8.71 3.81
CA GLY A 61 7.35 8.78 4.81
C GLY A 61 7.20 7.70 5.89
N LEU A 62 6.00 7.52 6.41
CA LEU A 62 5.69 6.47 7.38
C LEU A 62 5.94 5.07 6.79
N LEU A 63 5.44 4.81 5.57
CA LEU A 63 5.67 3.56 4.87
C LEU A 63 7.18 3.27 4.70
N ALA A 64 7.95 4.27 4.30
CA ALA A 64 9.40 4.16 4.13
C ALA A 64 10.11 3.84 5.45
N ILE A 65 9.72 4.50 6.55
CA ILE A 65 10.31 4.27 7.88
C ILE A 65 10.00 2.86 8.37
N LEU A 66 8.74 2.42 8.25
CA LEU A 66 8.34 1.07 8.67
C LEU A 66 9.06 -0.01 7.85
N GLY A 67 9.10 0.16 6.53
CA GLY A 67 9.81 -0.74 5.63
C GLY A 67 11.30 -0.80 5.94
N LEU A 68 11.95 0.36 6.13
CA LEU A 68 13.36 0.44 6.48
C LEU A 68 13.66 -0.22 7.83
N LYS A 69 12.82 0.03 8.84
CA LYS A 69 12.95 -0.61 10.16
C LYS A 69 12.97 -2.13 10.03
N GLN A 70 12.01 -2.69 9.30
CA GLN A 70 11.90 -4.13 9.12
C GLN A 70 13.06 -4.71 8.31
N LEU A 71 13.48 -3.99 7.28
CA LEU A 71 14.65 -4.34 6.47
C LEU A 71 15.94 -4.37 7.31
N MET A 72 16.11 -3.45 8.25
CA MET A 72 17.26 -3.42 9.14
C MET A 72 17.23 -4.57 10.15
N LEU A 73 16.05 -5.01 10.58
CA LEU A 73 15.90 -6.14 11.50
C LEU A 73 16.20 -7.49 10.80
N TYR A 74 15.78 -7.62 9.54
CA TYR A 74 15.92 -8.85 8.76
C TYR A 74 16.54 -8.59 7.39
N PRO A 75 17.84 -8.27 7.32
CA PRO A 75 18.50 -7.90 6.06
C PRO A 75 18.60 -9.06 5.05
N GLY A 76 18.30 -10.28 5.48
CA GLY A 76 18.27 -11.46 4.60
C GLY A 76 17.35 -11.32 3.40
N VAL A 77 16.32 -10.47 3.46
CA VAL A 77 15.43 -10.20 2.31
C VAL A 77 16.17 -9.56 1.12
N LEU A 78 17.32 -8.92 1.35
CA LEU A 78 18.13 -8.33 0.28
C LEU A 78 18.65 -9.38 -0.72
N TRP A 79 18.77 -10.64 -0.31
CA TRP A 79 19.09 -11.74 -1.21
C TRP A 79 17.99 -11.96 -2.28
N ALA A 80 16.75 -11.51 -2.05
CA ALA A 80 15.69 -11.56 -3.05
C ALA A 80 15.98 -10.67 -4.28
N LEU A 81 16.92 -9.73 -4.18
CA LEU A 81 17.38 -8.92 -5.32
C LEU A 81 18.30 -9.71 -6.27
N ASP A 82 18.82 -10.86 -5.85
CA ASP A 82 19.58 -11.73 -6.73
C ASP A 82 18.63 -12.44 -7.72
N PRO A 83 18.75 -12.18 -9.04
CA PRO A 83 17.88 -12.76 -10.06
C PRO A 83 17.92 -14.28 -10.11
N ARG A 84 18.94 -14.91 -9.52
CA ARG A 84 19.06 -16.38 -9.45
C ARG A 84 17.88 -17.00 -8.72
N TRP A 85 17.36 -16.34 -7.69
CA TRP A 85 16.19 -16.82 -6.94
C TRP A 85 14.93 -16.79 -7.78
N ALA A 86 14.72 -15.73 -8.56
CA ALA A 86 13.60 -15.64 -9.49
C ALA A 86 13.69 -16.72 -10.57
N ILE A 87 14.88 -16.93 -11.12
CA ILE A 87 15.11 -17.97 -12.13
C ILE A 87 14.89 -19.37 -11.52
N ALA A 88 15.46 -19.64 -10.35
CA ALA A 88 15.27 -20.92 -9.66
C ALA A 88 13.79 -21.17 -9.36
N PHE A 89 13.06 -20.16 -8.89
CA PHE A 89 11.62 -20.25 -8.66
C PHE A 89 10.84 -20.61 -9.94
N MET A 90 11.17 -19.98 -11.07
CA MET A 90 10.52 -20.27 -12.36
C MET A 90 10.68 -21.73 -12.77
N PHE A 91 11.84 -22.35 -12.52
CA PHE A 91 12.09 -23.74 -12.91
C PHE A 91 11.55 -24.76 -11.90
N HIS A 92 11.37 -24.39 -10.62
CA HIS A 92 10.97 -25.34 -9.58
C HIS A 92 9.48 -25.28 -9.22
N SER A 93 8.79 -24.18 -9.48
CA SER A 93 7.42 -23.96 -8.99
C SER A 93 6.31 -24.35 -9.98
N GLY A 94 6.66 -24.87 -11.18
CA GLY A 94 5.68 -25.34 -12.17
C GLY A 94 4.60 -24.30 -12.48
N TRP A 95 3.34 -24.70 -12.38
CA TRP A 95 2.19 -23.81 -12.65
C TRP A 95 2.04 -22.68 -11.63
N GLY A 96 2.58 -22.81 -10.43
CA GLY A 96 2.56 -21.75 -9.39
C GLY A 96 3.25 -20.46 -9.84
N VAL A 97 4.21 -20.54 -10.78
CA VAL A 97 4.87 -19.37 -11.36
C VAL A 97 3.87 -18.40 -11.98
N PHE A 98 2.87 -18.91 -12.71
CA PHE A 98 1.88 -18.06 -13.36
C PHE A 98 1.01 -17.31 -12.38
N ALA A 99 0.65 -17.92 -11.25
CA ALA A 99 -0.11 -17.27 -10.20
C ALA A 99 0.71 -16.11 -9.58
N VAL A 100 1.98 -16.34 -9.24
CA VAL A 100 2.85 -15.30 -8.68
C VAL A 100 3.12 -14.19 -9.68
N LEU A 101 3.37 -14.52 -10.96
CA LEU A 101 3.53 -13.51 -12.01
C LEU A 101 2.25 -12.68 -12.21
N ALA A 102 1.08 -13.30 -12.17
CA ALA A 102 -0.20 -12.59 -12.29
C ALA A 102 -0.37 -11.59 -11.14
N VAL A 103 -0.08 -11.99 -9.89
CA VAL A 103 -0.13 -11.10 -8.72
C VAL A 103 0.92 -9.99 -8.83
N ALA A 104 2.14 -10.30 -9.27
CA ALA A 104 3.20 -9.31 -9.47
C ALA A 104 2.80 -8.27 -10.53
N VAL A 105 2.23 -8.71 -11.66
CA VAL A 105 1.70 -7.80 -12.68
C VAL A 105 0.57 -6.95 -12.11
N LEU A 106 -0.36 -7.55 -11.36
CA LEU A 106 -1.47 -6.84 -10.74
C LEU A 106 -0.97 -5.77 -9.76
N ALA A 107 0.06 -6.05 -8.98
CA ALA A 107 0.67 -5.09 -8.04
C ALA A 107 1.30 -3.87 -8.74
N VAL A 108 1.78 -4.03 -9.98
CA VAL A 108 2.35 -2.93 -10.80
C VAL A 108 1.28 -2.22 -11.63
N THR A 109 0.04 -2.74 -11.71
CA THR A 109 -1.08 -2.06 -12.37
C THR A 109 -1.56 -0.89 -11.52
N GLY A 110 -2.00 0.18 -12.12
CA GLY A 110 -2.35 1.45 -11.47
C GLY A 110 -1.71 2.64 -12.17
N ALA A 111 -0.86 2.38 -13.16
CA ALA A 111 -0.28 3.41 -14.01
C ALA A 111 -1.35 4.22 -14.78
N GLU A 112 -2.53 3.66 -14.99
CA GLU A 112 -3.66 4.34 -15.63
C GLU A 112 -4.09 5.60 -14.86
N ALA A 113 -4.21 5.49 -13.53
CA ALA A 113 -4.51 6.64 -12.67
C ALA A 113 -3.39 7.68 -12.73
N LEU A 114 -2.13 7.25 -12.76
CA LEU A 114 -0.97 8.12 -12.89
C LEU A 114 -0.99 8.90 -14.22
N TYR A 115 -1.38 8.25 -15.32
CA TYR A 115 -1.50 8.92 -16.62
C TYR A 115 -2.62 9.95 -16.64
N ALA A 116 -3.76 9.67 -16.00
CA ALA A 116 -4.86 10.63 -15.87
C ALA A 116 -4.43 11.87 -15.07
N ASP A 117 -3.71 11.68 -13.96
CA ASP A 117 -3.21 12.77 -13.12
C ASP A 117 -2.14 13.62 -13.82
N MET A 118 -1.32 13.04 -14.68
CA MET A 118 -0.34 13.78 -15.48
C MET A 118 -1.01 14.82 -16.39
N GLY A 119 -2.24 14.55 -16.86
CA GLY A 119 -3.02 15.49 -17.66
C GLY A 119 -3.48 16.71 -16.88
N HIS A 120 -3.67 16.60 -15.56
CA HIS A 120 -4.22 17.66 -14.72
C HIS A 120 -3.14 18.46 -13.97
N VAL A 121 -2.09 17.83 -13.50
CA VAL A 121 -1.07 18.44 -12.59
C VAL A 121 0.23 18.78 -13.31
N GLY A 122 0.42 18.24 -14.50
CA GLY A 122 1.64 18.39 -15.29
C GLY A 122 2.63 17.23 -15.10
N ARG A 123 3.21 16.82 -16.23
CA ARG A 123 4.05 15.63 -16.34
C ARG A 123 5.27 15.64 -15.41
N ASP A 124 5.95 16.78 -15.30
CA ASP A 124 7.22 16.86 -14.57
C ASP A 124 7.03 16.76 -13.06
N SER A 125 5.96 17.36 -12.52
CA SER A 125 5.63 17.30 -11.11
C SER A 125 5.27 15.88 -10.69
N VAL A 126 4.40 15.21 -11.44
CA VAL A 126 3.99 13.83 -11.19
C VAL A 126 5.20 12.88 -11.30
N ARG A 127 6.03 13.04 -12.33
CA ARG A 127 7.22 12.20 -12.52
C ARG A 127 8.21 12.32 -11.36
N LYS A 128 8.46 13.56 -10.87
CA LYS A 128 9.35 13.78 -9.73
C LYS A 128 8.79 13.19 -8.44
N ALA A 129 7.52 13.45 -8.13
CA ALA A 129 6.88 12.90 -6.95
C ALA A 129 6.89 11.36 -6.97
N PHE A 130 6.56 10.76 -8.12
CA PHE A 130 6.57 9.31 -8.27
C PHE A 130 7.98 8.72 -8.12
N ALA A 131 8.99 9.27 -8.81
CA ALA A 131 10.35 8.73 -8.80
C ALA A 131 11.08 8.91 -7.46
N PHE A 132 10.86 10.03 -6.77
CA PHE A 132 11.63 10.35 -5.56
C PHE A 132 10.89 10.09 -4.25
N VAL A 133 9.57 9.97 -4.27
CA VAL A 133 8.77 9.73 -3.07
C VAL A 133 8.08 8.37 -3.14
N VAL A 134 7.24 8.15 -4.15
CA VAL A 134 6.36 6.98 -4.19
C VAL A 134 7.17 5.70 -4.38
N VAL A 135 7.99 5.63 -5.42
CA VAL A 135 8.76 4.41 -5.75
C VAL A 135 9.71 4.00 -4.63
N PRO A 136 10.55 4.89 -4.07
CA PRO A 136 11.42 4.50 -2.97
C PRO A 136 10.66 4.01 -1.74
N SER A 137 9.55 4.67 -1.39
CA SER A 137 8.72 4.27 -0.25
C SER A 137 8.07 2.91 -0.47
N LEU A 138 7.56 2.65 -1.68
CA LEU A 138 6.96 1.36 -2.04
C LEU A 138 8.01 0.24 -2.04
N ILE A 139 9.19 0.47 -2.57
CA ILE A 139 10.28 -0.52 -2.53
C ILE A 139 10.62 -0.87 -1.08
N LEU A 140 10.77 0.14 -0.22
CA LEU A 140 11.11 -0.09 1.19
C LEU A 140 10.00 -0.85 1.92
N VAL A 141 8.73 -0.49 1.73
CA VAL A 141 7.63 -1.18 2.42
C VAL A 141 7.45 -2.59 1.92
N TYR A 142 7.54 -2.86 0.63
CA TYR A 142 7.42 -4.22 0.09
C TYR A 142 8.59 -5.10 0.52
N MET A 143 9.80 -4.57 0.53
CA MET A 143 10.95 -5.29 1.06
C MET A 143 10.82 -5.54 2.57
N GLY A 144 10.26 -4.58 3.32
CA GLY A 144 9.95 -4.74 4.74
C GLY A 144 8.91 -5.84 4.99
N GLN A 145 7.85 -5.89 4.20
CA GLN A 145 6.85 -6.96 4.27
C GLN A 145 7.45 -8.33 3.92
N GLY A 146 8.29 -8.38 2.89
CA GLY A 146 9.04 -9.59 2.56
C GLY A 146 9.99 -10.04 3.68
N ALA A 147 10.64 -9.09 4.36
CA ALA A 147 11.47 -9.35 5.52
C ALA A 147 10.66 -9.94 6.68
N GLN A 148 9.46 -9.41 6.93
CA GLN A 148 8.54 -9.93 7.94
C GLN A 148 8.08 -11.35 7.62
N ALA A 149 7.69 -11.60 6.37
CA ALA A 149 7.28 -12.93 5.92
C ALA A 149 8.40 -13.98 6.05
N LEU A 150 9.66 -13.58 5.84
CA LEU A 150 10.81 -14.44 6.06
C LEU A 150 11.09 -14.71 7.55
N ALA A 151 10.81 -13.72 8.41
CA ALA A 151 11.03 -13.82 9.84
C ALA A 151 10.01 -14.72 10.53
N ASP A 152 8.75 -14.67 10.10
CA ASP A 152 7.65 -15.49 10.61
C ASP A 152 6.88 -16.14 9.46
N PRO A 153 7.32 -17.31 8.97
CA PRO A 153 6.68 -17.99 7.86
C PRO A 153 5.27 -18.51 8.16
N LEU A 154 4.90 -18.64 9.44
CA LEU A 154 3.59 -19.20 9.83
C LEU A 154 2.50 -18.11 9.92
N HIS A 155 2.85 -16.93 10.41
CA HIS A 155 1.89 -15.83 10.63
C HIS A 155 2.18 -14.62 9.75
N GLY A 156 3.33 -14.57 9.08
CA GLY A 156 3.76 -13.44 8.23
C GLY A 156 2.91 -13.23 6.98
N HIS A 157 1.90 -14.10 6.74
CA HIS A 157 0.94 -13.96 5.63
C HIS A 157 -0.36 -13.28 6.05
N ASP A 158 -0.62 -13.19 7.35
CA ASP A 158 -1.82 -12.52 7.88
C ASP A 158 -1.50 -11.03 8.06
N ASP A 159 -2.07 -10.19 7.21
CA ASP A 159 -1.97 -8.72 7.28
C ASP A 159 -0.53 -8.20 7.51
N PRO A 160 0.42 -8.47 6.61
CA PRO A 160 1.85 -8.18 6.82
C PRO A 160 2.13 -6.70 7.08
N PHE A 161 1.27 -5.79 6.58
CA PHE A 161 1.39 -4.36 6.83
C PHE A 161 1.15 -4.00 8.30
N PHE A 162 0.07 -4.51 8.90
CA PHE A 162 -0.26 -4.22 10.29
C PHE A 162 0.73 -4.88 11.26
N GLN A 163 1.29 -6.02 10.90
CA GLN A 163 2.33 -6.68 11.71
C GLN A 163 3.64 -5.87 11.78
N MET A 164 3.99 -5.12 10.71
CA MET A 164 5.18 -4.26 10.72
C MET A 164 5.11 -3.14 11.75
N VAL A 165 3.92 -2.71 12.12
CA VAL A 165 3.69 -1.57 13.01
C VAL A 165 3.77 -1.96 14.48
N GLY A 166 3.50 -3.22 14.79
CA GLY A 166 3.41 -3.72 16.16
C GLY A 166 2.08 -3.33 16.85
N PRO A 167 1.66 -4.11 17.85
CA PRO A 167 0.31 -4.04 18.42
C PRO A 167 -0.03 -2.70 19.07
N HIS A 168 0.96 -1.96 19.55
CA HIS A 168 0.73 -0.66 20.23
C HIS A 168 0.42 0.50 19.27
N PHE A 169 0.85 0.41 18.02
CA PHE A 169 0.68 1.47 17.03
C PHE A 169 -0.38 1.17 15.98
N GLN A 170 -0.92 -0.04 15.95
CA GLN A 170 -2.02 -0.42 15.04
C GLN A 170 -3.22 0.55 15.12
N PRO A 171 -3.70 0.96 16.33
CA PRO A 171 -4.83 1.89 16.44
C PRO A 171 -4.56 3.30 15.90
N VAL A 172 -3.30 3.68 15.70
CA VAL A 172 -2.92 5.03 15.21
C VAL A 172 -2.90 5.07 13.68
N LEU A 173 -2.83 3.90 13.03
CA LEU A 173 -2.80 3.78 11.56
C LEU A 173 -4.20 3.64 10.94
N ILE A 174 -5.17 3.37 11.75
CA ILE A 174 -6.58 3.25 11.40
C ILE A 174 -7.29 4.54 11.73
#